data_d3449f163a753ccdca8bfab27b593110
#
_entry.id   d3449f163a753ccdca8bfab27b593110
#
_cell.length_a   1.000
_cell.length_b   1.000
_cell.length_c   1.000
_cell.angle_alpha   90.00
_cell.angle_beta   90.00
_cell.angle_gamma   90.00
#
_symmetry.space_group_name_H-M   'P 1'
#
loop_
_entity.id
_entity.type
_entity.pdbx_description
1 polymer ?
#
loop_
_entity_poly.entity_id
_entity_poly.type
_entity_poly.pdbx_seq_one_letter_code
_entity_poly.pdbx_strand_id
1 'polypeptide(L)'
;MYDTVKGADWLGDQDSIEYLCKEAPKAVIELEKYGVPFSRTDDGKIYQRPFGGMTKNYGNGTAQRTCAAADRTGHAILHTLYGQALKHNTEFFIEYFALDLIMKNGECKGVIAWNLTDGTIHRFRSHITIIATGGYGKVYYSATSAHTCTGDGNAMVLRAGLPLQDMEFV
;
A
#
# COMPACT_ATOMS: atom_id res chain seq x y z
N MET A 1 -14.83 11.63 -4.94
CA MET A 1 -14.66 11.19 -6.33
C MET A 1 -14.05 12.27 -7.24
N TYR A 2 -14.65 13.44 -7.40
CA TYR A 2 -14.13 14.50 -8.30
C TYR A 2 -12.65 14.82 -8.09
N ASP A 3 -12.21 15.08 -6.86
CA ASP A 3 -10.81 15.40 -6.57
C ASP A 3 -9.85 14.26 -6.89
N THR A 4 -10.29 13.01 -6.74
CA THR A 4 -9.48 11.82 -7.07
C THR A 4 -9.33 11.66 -8.58
N VAL A 5 -10.41 11.81 -9.33
CA VAL A 5 -10.38 11.78 -10.81
C VAL A 5 -9.51 12.89 -11.35
N LYS A 6 -9.67 14.11 -10.83
CA LYS A 6 -8.86 15.28 -11.23
C LYS A 6 -7.38 15.10 -10.85
N GLY A 7 -7.10 14.57 -9.65
CA GLY A 7 -5.73 14.32 -9.18
C GLY A 7 -5.00 13.25 -10.00
N ALA A 8 -5.75 12.33 -10.60
CA ALA A 8 -5.22 11.33 -11.53
C ALA A 8 -5.18 11.85 -13.00
N ASP A 9 -5.28 13.16 -13.21
CA ASP A 9 -5.31 13.80 -14.55
C ASP A 9 -6.31 13.16 -15.51
N TRP A 10 -7.43 12.65 -15.02
CA TRP A 10 -8.48 11.97 -15.78
C TRP A 10 -8.03 10.65 -16.44
N LEU A 11 -6.86 10.14 -16.09
CA LEU A 11 -6.30 8.90 -16.64
C LEU A 11 -6.73 7.64 -15.86
N GLY A 12 -7.20 7.80 -14.62
CA GLY A 12 -7.57 6.68 -13.77
C GLY A 12 -8.89 6.01 -14.21
N ASP A 13 -9.00 4.70 -13.93
CA ASP A 13 -10.24 3.96 -14.10
C ASP A 13 -11.33 4.50 -13.15
N GLN A 14 -12.40 5.06 -13.72
CA GLN A 14 -13.40 5.78 -12.94
C GLN A 14 -14.27 4.87 -12.08
N ASP A 15 -14.50 3.63 -12.49
CA ASP A 15 -15.27 2.66 -11.72
C ASP A 15 -14.49 2.24 -10.47
N SER A 16 -13.17 2.02 -10.62
CA SER A 16 -12.26 1.74 -9.51
C SER A 16 -12.17 2.92 -8.54
N ILE A 17 -12.10 4.16 -9.05
CA ILE A 17 -12.09 5.38 -8.23
C ILE A 17 -13.42 5.54 -7.47
N GLU A 18 -14.54 5.29 -8.13
CA GLU A 18 -15.85 5.34 -7.47
C GLU A 18 -15.94 4.33 -6.34
N TYR A 19 -15.52 3.08 -6.59
CA TYR A 19 -15.47 2.03 -5.58
C TYR A 19 -14.59 2.44 -4.39
N LEU A 20 -13.36 2.91 -4.65
CA LEU A 20 -12.45 3.40 -3.61
C LEU A 20 -13.10 4.50 -2.76
N CYS A 21 -13.71 5.50 -3.39
CA CYS A 21 -14.33 6.62 -2.68
C CYS A 21 -15.55 6.19 -1.83
N LYS A 22 -16.30 5.18 -2.28
CA LYS A 22 -17.45 4.63 -1.53
C LYS A 22 -17.01 3.78 -0.35
N GLU A 23 -15.96 2.99 -0.50
CA GLU A 23 -15.51 2.07 0.54
C GLU A 23 -14.54 2.70 1.56
N ALA A 24 -13.85 3.79 1.20
CA ALA A 24 -12.89 4.44 2.09
C ALA A 24 -13.42 4.77 3.50
N PRO A 25 -14.65 5.30 3.68
CA PRO A 25 -15.18 5.54 5.04
C PRO A 25 -15.30 4.26 5.87
N LYS A 26 -15.70 3.15 5.25
CA LYS A 26 -15.81 1.85 5.93
C LYS A 26 -14.43 1.34 6.34
N ALA A 27 -13.45 1.45 5.45
CA ALA A 27 -12.07 1.04 5.72
C ALA A 27 -11.45 1.82 6.89
N VAL A 28 -11.74 3.12 7.02
CA VAL A 28 -11.28 3.93 8.16
C VAL A 28 -11.89 3.44 9.47
N ILE A 29 -13.18 3.15 9.49
CA ILE A 29 -13.87 2.61 10.68
C ILE A 29 -13.35 1.21 11.03
N GLU A 30 -13.02 0.40 10.03
CA GLU A 30 -12.42 -0.91 10.24
C GLU A 30 -11.03 -0.79 10.89
N LEU A 31 -10.19 0.11 10.39
CA LEU A 31 -8.88 0.41 11.00
C LEU A 31 -9.02 0.88 12.44
N GLU A 32 -10.00 1.72 12.74
CA GLU A 32 -10.30 2.13 14.11
C GLU A 32 -10.69 0.95 15.00
N LYS A 33 -11.52 0.04 14.50
CA LYS A 33 -11.90 -1.19 15.22
C LYS A 33 -10.72 -2.12 15.48
N TYR A 34 -9.73 -2.13 14.59
CA TYR A 34 -8.48 -2.85 14.83
C TYR A 34 -7.60 -2.18 15.89
N GLY A 35 -7.88 -0.94 16.24
CA GLY A 35 -7.18 -0.20 17.29
C GLY A 35 -6.30 0.94 16.81
N VAL A 36 -6.45 1.41 15.57
CA VAL A 36 -5.71 2.60 15.10
C VAL A 36 -6.17 3.81 15.90
N PRO A 37 -5.27 4.48 16.63
CA PRO A 37 -5.62 5.61 17.52
C PRO A 37 -5.70 6.92 16.73
N PHE A 38 -6.73 7.05 15.90
CA PHE A 38 -6.97 8.31 15.21
C PHE A 38 -7.17 9.47 16.19
N SER A 39 -6.61 10.62 15.88
CA SER A 39 -6.84 11.86 16.62
C SER A 39 -8.32 12.22 16.63
N ARG A 40 -8.78 12.88 17.70
CA ARG A 40 -10.19 13.24 17.89
C ARG A 40 -10.36 14.75 17.89
N THR A 41 -11.52 15.16 17.42
CA THR A 41 -12.05 16.50 17.63
C THR A 41 -12.64 16.63 19.04
N ASP A 42 -12.91 17.84 19.51
CA ASP A 42 -13.48 18.08 20.84
C ASP A 42 -14.86 17.42 21.04
N ASP A 43 -15.60 17.20 19.94
CA ASP A 43 -16.88 16.50 19.93
C ASP A 43 -16.73 14.97 19.72
N GLY A 44 -15.50 14.43 19.80
CA GLY A 44 -15.20 13.00 19.79
C GLY A 44 -15.16 12.32 18.43
N LYS A 45 -15.31 13.06 17.33
CA LYS A 45 -15.20 12.50 15.97
C LYS A 45 -13.76 12.28 15.57
N ILE A 46 -13.51 11.40 14.60
CA ILE A 46 -12.19 11.25 14.00
C ILE A 46 -11.76 12.59 13.37
N TYR A 47 -10.60 13.07 13.78
CA TYR A 47 -10.04 14.29 13.22
C TYR A 47 -9.65 14.08 11.75
N GLN A 48 -10.08 15.01 10.91
CA GLN A 48 -9.75 15.06 9.49
C GLN A 48 -9.01 16.36 9.19
N ARG A 49 -7.79 16.22 8.69
CA ARG A 49 -6.97 17.38 8.33
C ARG A 49 -7.15 17.75 6.85
N PRO A 50 -6.90 19.02 6.48
CA PRO A 50 -6.80 19.41 5.08
C PRO A 50 -5.57 18.74 4.45
N PHE A 51 -5.67 18.42 3.18
CA PHE A 51 -4.57 17.89 2.39
C PHE A 51 -4.65 18.45 0.97
N GLY A 52 -3.50 18.57 0.29
CA GLY A 52 -3.43 19.13 -1.06
C GLY A 52 -4.36 18.38 -2.03
N GLY A 53 -5.07 19.12 -2.87
CA GLY A 53 -6.01 18.57 -3.83
C GLY A 53 -7.39 18.19 -3.29
N MET A 54 -7.63 18.26 -1.97
CA MET A 54 -8.96 18.04 -1.41
C MET A 54 -9.79 19.31 -1.41
N THR A 55 -10.89 19.31 -2.15
CA THR A 55 -11.72 20.51 -2.35
C THR A 55 -13.19 20.28 -2.02
N LYS A 56 -13.91 21.37 -1.73
CA LYS A 56 -15.36 21.42 -1.65
C LYS A 56 -15.92 21.96 -2.98
N ASN A 57 -17.16 21.61 -3.29
CA ASN A 57 -17.90 22.18 -4.40
C ASN A 57 -17.08 22.26 -5.70
N TYR A 58 -16.45 21.16 -6.11
CA TYR A 58 -15.70 21.02 -7.36
C TYR A 58 -14.56 22.04 -7.52
N GLY A 59 -13.80 22.27 -6.47
CA GLY A 59 -12.64 23.17 -6.48
C GLY A 59 -12.84 24.48 -5.72
N ASN A 60 -14.03 24.76 -5.19
CA ASN A 60 -14.36 26.00 -4.47
C ASN A 60 -14.14 25.85 -2.96
N GLY A 61 -12.88 25.92 -2.53
CA GLY A 61 -12.47 25.87 -1.13
C GLY A 61 -11.88 24.56 -0.69
N THR A 62 -11.15 24.58 0.43
CA THR A 62 -10.45 23.41 0.96
C THR A 62 -11.39 22.46 1.70
N ALA A 63 -11.27 21.18 1.47
CA ALA A 63 -11.93 20.14 2.24
C ALA A 63 -10.96 19.44 3.21
N GLN A 64 -11.51 18.93 4.30
CA GLN A 64 -10.79 18.17 5.32
C GLN A 64 -11.33 16.74 5.31
N ARG A 65 -10.62 15.81 4.69
CA ARG A 65 -11.03 14.40 4.56
C ARG A 65 -9.97 13.41 5.01
N THR A 66 -8.74 13.86 5.23
CA THR A 66 -7.64 12.97 5.62
C THR A 66 -7.72 12.64 7.10
N CYS A 67 -8.17 11.43 7.43
CA CYS A 67 -8.14 10.92 8.79
C CYS A 67 -6.69 10.76 9.26
N ALA A 68 -6.37 11.28 10.42
CA ALA A 68 -4.99 11.35 10.89
C ALA A 68 -4.83 10.92 12.35
N ALA A 69 -3.69 10.30 12.64
CA ALA A 69 -3.18 10.07 13.99
C ALA A 69 -1.95 10.98 14.20
N ALA A 70 -2.20 12.27 14.52
CA ALA A 70 -1.21 13.33 14.56
C ALA A 70 -0.37 13.37 13.26
N ASP A 71 0.95 13.37 13.38
CA ASP A 71 1.92 13.31 12.24
C ASP A 71 2.48 11.90 11.99
N ARG A 72 1.90 10.87 12.64
CA ARG A 72 2.37 9.48 12.63
C ARG A 72 1.31 8.48 12.16
N THR A 73 0.43 8.87 11.28
CA THR A 73 -0.70 8.04 10.83
C THR A 73 -0.24 6.71 10.24
N GLY A 74 0.76 6.71 9.34
CA GLY A 74 1.32 5.50 8.74
C GLY A 74 1.93 4.56 9.77
N HIS A 75 2.72 5.10 10.70
CA HIS A 75 3.32 4.35 11.81
C HIS A 75 2.23 3.71 12.70
N ALA A 76 1.19 4.46 13.06
CA ALA A 76 0.10 3.95 13.89
C ALA A 76 -0.66 2.81 13.19
N ILE A 77 -0.95 2.94 11.90
CA ILE A 77 -1.61 1.89 11.10
C ILE A 77 -0.73 0.64 11.05
N LEU A 78 0.55 0.80 10.71
CA LEU A 78 1.48 -0.33 10.57
C LEU A 78 1.59 -1.12 11.89
N HIS A 79 1.81 -0.45 13.01
CA HIS A 79 1.93 -1.13 14.31
C HIS A 79 0.64 -1.79 14.76
N THR A 80 -0.50 -1.17 14.49
CA THR A 80 -1.81 -1.76 14.79
C THR A 80 -2.04 -3.03 13.98
N LEU A 81 -1.82 -2.98 12.66
CA LEU A 81 -2.02 -4.13 11.78
C LEU A 81 -1.02 -5.25 12.08
N TYR A 82 0.24 -4.92 12.41
CA TYR A 82 1.22 -5.90 12.86
C TYR A 82 0.76 -6.61 14.13
N GLY A 83 0.28 -5.87 15.13
CA GLY A 83 -0.27 -6.43 16.36
C GLY A 83 -1.49 -7.34 16.11
N GLN A 84 -2.37 -6.97 15.18
CA GLN A 84 -3.50 -7.82 14.78
C GLN A 84 -3.03 -9.09 14.07
N ALA A 85 -2.05 -8.98 13.16
CA ALA A 85 -1.49 -10.13 12.47
C ALA A 85 -0.88 -11.16 13.45
N LEU A 86 -0.18 -10.69 14.47
CA LEU A 86 0.35 -11.57 15.54
C LEU A 86 -0.76 -12.33 16.29
N LYS A 87 -1.90 -11.70 16.56
CA LYS A 87 -3.05 -12.38 17.19
C LYS A 87 -3.61 -13.54 16.35
N HIS A 88 -3.44 -13.47 15.04
CA HIS A 88 -3.88 -14.48 14.08
C HIS A 88 -2.78 -15.46 13.69
N ASN A 89 -1.68 -15.52 14.47
CA ASN A 89 -0.55 -16.42 14.24
C ASN A 89 0.06 -16.30 12.84
N THR A 90 0.11 -15.08 12.31
CA THR A 90 0.78 -14.81 11.04
C THR A 90 2.28 -15.01 11.22
N GLU A 91 2.90 -15.82 10.37
CA GLU A 91 4.34 -16.00 10.33
C GLU A 91 5.01 -14.84 9.57
N PHE A 92 6.05 -14.28 10.14
CA PHE A 92 6.84 -13.20 9.55
C PHE A 92 8.25 -13.67 9.26
N PHE A 93 8.68 -13.54 8.02
CA PHE A 93 10.03 -13.84 7.58
C PHE A 93 10.79 -12.52 7.36
N ILE A 94 11.33 -11.99 8.45
CA ILE A 94 12.03 -10.71 8.47
C ILE A 94 13.44 -10.90 7.90
N GLU A 95 13.92 -9.92 7.11
CA GLU A 95 15.21 -9.96 6.42
C GLU A 95 15.33 -11.12 5.40
N TYR A 96 14.20 -11.52 4.82
CA TYR A 96 14.16 -12.40 3.66
C TYR A 96 13.97 -11.58 2.40
N PHE A 97 14.94 -11.59 1.52
CA PHE A 97 14.88 -10.88 0.25
C PHE A 97 14.23 -11.78 -0.81
N ALA A 98 13.06 -11.36 -1.32
CA ALA A 98 12.37 -12.09 -2.38
C ALA A 98 13.14 -11.97 -3.70
N LEU A 99 13.57 -13.11 -4.24
CA LEU A 99 14.36 -13.16 -5.47
C LEU A 99 13.48 -13.28 -6.70
N ASP A 100 12.59 -14.29 -6.73
CA ASP A 100 11.73 -14.56 -7.86
C ASP A 100 10.45 -15.30 -7.47
N LEU A 101 9.44 -15.22 -8.35
CA LEU A 101 8.22 -16.01 -8.26
C LEU A 101 8.45 -17.44 -8.74
N ILE A 102 7.84 -18.42 -8.10
CA ILE A 102 7.82 -19.81 -8.54
C ILE A 102 6.63 -19.98 -9.48
N MET A 103 6.91 -20.04 -10.77
CA MET A 103 5.88 -20.22 -11.81
C MET A 103 5.84 -21.67 -12.29
N LYS A 104 4.64 -22.23 -12.44
CA LYS A 104 4.43 -23.55 -13.04
C LYS A 104 3.12 -23.54 -13.83
N ASN A 105 3.20 -23.85 -15.12
CA ASN A 105 2.03 -23.92 -16.02
C ASN A 105 1.18 -22.63 -16.01
N GLY A 106 1.82 -21.46 -15.96
CA GLY A 106 1.13 -20.17 -15.92
C GLY A 106 0.58 -19.75 -14.55
N GLU A 107 0.77 -20.58 -13.52
CA GLU A 107 0.32 -20.28 -12.16
C GLU A 107 1.48 -19.94 -11.22
N CYS A 108 1.30 -18.95 -10.37
CA CYS A 108 2.23 -18.66 -9.28
C CYS A 108 2.03 -19.68 -8.14
N LYS A 109 3.11 -20.35 -7.74
CA LYS A 109 3.12 -21.38 -6.69
C LYS A 109 3.88 -20.95 -5.44
N GLY A 110 4.29 -19.68 -5.37
CA GLY A 110 5.02 -19.13 -4.25
C GLY A 110 6.20 -18.27 -4.66
N VAL A 111 7.18 -18.14 -3.77
CA VAL A 111 8.35 -17.27 -3.94
C VAL A 111 9.63 -17.98 -3.50
N ILE A 112 10.74 -17.67 -4.16
CA ILE A 112 12.09 -17.98 -3.70
C ILE A 112 12.64 -16.74 -2.99
N ALA A 113 13.15 -16.93 -1.79
CA ALA A 113 13.73 -15.83 -1.02
C ALA A 113 15.09 -16.21 -0.45
N TRP A 114 15.92 -15.21 -0.31
CA TRP A 114 17.25 -15.28 0.30
C TRP A 114 17.17 -14.77 1.73
N ASN A 115 17.55 -15.61 2.70
CA ASN A 115 17.73 -15.17 4.07
C ASN A 115 19.02 -14.36 4.18
N LEU A 116 18.91 -13.07 4.47
CA LEU A 116 20.05 -12.16 4.55
C LEU A 116 20.91 -12.40 5.82
N THR A 117 20.36 -13.07 6.83
CA THR A 117 21.06 -13.33 8.09
C THR A 117 22.11 -14.44 7.96
N ASP A 118 21.76 -15.53 7.26
CA ASP A 118 22.63 -16.72 7.17
C ASP A 118 23.04 -17.09 5.74
N GLY A 119 22.54 -16.36 4.74
CA GLY A 119 22.87 -16.57 3.32
C GLY A 119 22.15 -17.75 2.66
N THR A 120 21.21 -18.40 3.33
CA THR A 120 20.50 -19.55 2.77
C THR A 120 19.36 -19.13 1.84
N ILE A 121 19.04 -20.01 0.87
CA ILE A 121 17.91 -19.78 -0.05
C ILE A 121 16.75 -20.66 0.37
N HIS A 122 15.57 -20.05 0.45
CA HIS A 122 14.34 -20.66 0.89
C HIS A 122 13.27 -20.63 -0.19
N ARG A 123 12.45 -21.67 -0.24
CA ARG A 123 11.31 -21.78 -1.13
C ARG A 123 10.03 -21.76 -0.31
N PHE A 124 9.24 -20.71 -0.47
CA PHE A 124 7.92 -20.56 0.13
C PHE A 124 6.85 -20.99 -0.88
N ARG A 125 6.10 -22.02 -0.55
CA ARG A 125 4.98 -22.49 -1.39
C ARG A 125 3.68 -21.87 -0.90
N SER A 126 2.87 -21.37 -1.83
CA SER A 126 1.57 -20.77 -1.51
C SER A 126 0.56 -21.04 -2.62
N HIS A 127 -0.72 -21.04 -2.26
CA HIS A 127 -1.82 -21.07 -3.22
C HIS A 127 -2.07 -19.69 -3.81
N ILE A 128 -1.82 -18.63 -3.04
CA ILE A 128 -1.99 -17.22 -3.43
C ILE A 128 -0.73 -16.48 -3.00
N THR A 129 -0.21 -15.65 -3.88
CA THR A 129 0.92 -14.76 -3.57
C THR A 129 0.49 -13.33 -3.84
N ILE A 130 0.61 -12.47 -2.81
CA ILE A 130 0.31 -11.04 -2.91
C ILE A 130 1.62 -10.28 -3.01
N ILE A 131 1.78 -9.47 -4.06
CA ILE A 131 2.91 -8.58 -4.23
C ILE A 131 2.51 -7.20 -3.67
N ALA A 132 3.17 -6.78 -2.61
CA ALA A 132 2.91 -5.51 -1.92
C ALA A 132 4.23 -4.79 -1.59
N THR A 133 5.15 -4.74 -2.57
CA THR A 133 6.55 -4.30 -2.41
C THR A 133 6.75 -2.79 -2.53
N GLY A 134 5.67 -2.03 -2.66
CA GLY A 134 5.71 -0.57 -2.79
C GLY A 134 6.20 -0.10 -4.16
N GLY A 135 6.64 1.16 -4.22
CA GLY A 135 7.05 1.82 -5.44
C GLY A 135 8.47 1.46 -5.93
N TYR A 136 8.88 2.10 -7.00
CA TYR A 136 10.18 1.84 -7.64
C TYR A 136 10.99 3.11 -7.93
N GLY A 137 10.71 4.20 -7.22
CA GLY A 137 11.37 5.49 -7.44
C GLY A 137 12.90 5.44 -7.39
N LYS A 138 13.48 4.52 -6.62
CA LYS A 138 14.95 4.36 -6.51
C LYS A 138 15.62 3.67 -7.70
N VAL A 139 14.87 3.26 -8.70
CA VAL A 139 15.41 2.90 -10.02
C VAL A 139 16.04 4.13 -10.70
N TYR A 140 15.54 5.33 -10.39
CA TYR A 140 16.02 6.59 -10.95
C TYR A 140 17.03 7.28 -10.04
N TYR A 141 17.96 8.02 -10.64
CA TYR A 141 19.02 8.72 -9.92
C TYR A 141 18.50 9.72 -8.89
N SER A 142 17.48 10.49 -9.25
CA SER A 142 16.87 11.49 -8.37
C SER A 142 15.42 11.13 -8.06
N ALA A 143 15.17 10.73 -6.84
CA ALA A 143 13.84 10.39 -6.36
C ALA A 143 13.70 10.69 -4.87
N THR A 144 12.53 11.19 -4.48
CA THR A 144 12.18 11.46 -3.08
C THR A 144 11.63 10.24 -2.34
N SER A 145 11.50 9.10 -3.04
CA SER A 145 11.01 7.84 -2.48
C SER A 145 11.93 7.28 -1.41
N ALA A 146 11.40 6.46 -0.53
CA ALA A 146 12.19 5.72 0.44
C ALA A 146 13.23 4.81 -0.25
N HIS A 147 14.36 4.56 0.43
CA HIS A 147 15.44 3.73 -0.11
C HIS A 147 15.02 2.28 -0.42
N THR A 148 13.93 1.82 0.16
CA THR A 148 13.36 0.50 -0.09
C THR A 148 12.50 0.41 -1.35
N CYS A 149 12.23 1.55 -2.02
CA CYS A 149 11.43 1.59 -3.26
C CYS A 149 12.30 1.23 -4.48
N THR A 150 12.79 0.01 -4.55
CA THR A 150 13.81 -0.45 -5.50
C THR A 150 13.27 -1.13 -6.75
N GLY A 151 11.95 -1.43 -6.79
CA GLY A 151 11.31 -2.03 -7.95
C GLY A 151 11.50 -3.54 -8.08
N ASP A 152 12.00 -4.21 -7.06
CA ASP A 152 12.23 -5.65 -7.10
C ASP A 152 10.95 -6.46 -7.34
N GLY A 153 9.80 -6.04 -6.78
CA GLY A 153 8.52 -6.65 -7.03
C GLY A 153 8.10 -6.58 -8.50
N ASN A 154 8.24 -5.39 -9.10
CA ASN A 154 7.97 -5.20 -10.53
C ASN A 154 8.90 -6.09 -11.39
N ALA A 155 10.18 -6.15 -11.03
CA ALA A 155 11.15 -6.98 -11.73
C ALA A 155 10.81 -8.48 -11.66
N MET A 156 10.41 -8.99 -10.49
CA MET A 156 9.94 -10.38 -10.33
C MET A 156 8.74 -10.70 -11.22
N VAL A 157 7.76 -9.79 -11.25
CA VAL A 157 6.55 -9.95 -12.06
C VAL A 157 6.91 -9.98 -13.56
N LEU A 158 7.78 -9.07 -14.00
CA LEU A 158 8.24 -8.99 -15.39
C LEU A 158 9.01 -10.27 -15.78
N ARG A 159 9.95 -10.74 -14.94
CA ARG A 159 10.69 -11.99 -15.19
C ARG A 159 9.77 -13.22 -15.22
N ALA A 160 8.66 -13.19 -14.50
CA ALA A 160 7.64 -14.25 -14.55
C ALA A 160 6.80 -14.23 -15.87
N GLY A 161 7.03 -13.25 -16.75
CA GLY A 161 6.31 -13.11 -18.01
C GLY A 161 4.93 -12.48 -17.88
N LEU A 162 4.66 -11.80 -16.76
CA LEU A 162 3.40 -11.10 -16.51
C LEU A 162 3.49 -9.63 -16.96
N PRO A 163 2.38 -9.01 -17.40
CA PRO A 163 2.38 -7.62 -17.80
C PRO A 163 2.53 -6.68 -16.61
N LEU A 164 3.16 -5.53 -16.85
CA LEU A 164 3.16 -4.38 -15.96
C LEU A 164 2.30 -3.28 -16.58
N GLN A 165 1.64 -2.49 -15.75
CA GLN A 165 0.76 -1.41 -16.16
C GLN A 165 1.16 -0.09 -15.50
N ASP A 166 0.88 1.02 -16.18
CA ASP A 166 1.06 2.39 -15.68
C ASP A 166 2.50 2.70 -15.23
N MET A 167 3.48 2.19 -15.95
CA MET A 167 4.89 2.29 -15.59
C MET A 167 5.47 3.71 -15.74
N GLU A 168 4.72 4.66 -16.29
CA GLU A 168 5.04 6.09 -16.30
C GLU A 168 4.86 6.76 -14.94
N PHE A 169 4.11 6.16 -14.02
CA PHE A 169 3.91 6.66 -12.67
C PHE A 169 4.89 6.00 -11.71
N VAL A 170 5.67 6.82 -11.02
CA VAL A 170 6.79 6.41 -10.14
C VAL A 170 6.45 6.64 -8.67
#